data_838ee9939e8bde5ef39a2f5959e0280c
#
_entry.id   838ee9939e8bde5ef39a2f5959e0280c
#
_cell.length_a   1.000
_cell.length_b   1.000
_cell.length_c   1.000
_cell.angle_alpha   90.00
_cell.angle_beta   90.00
_cell.angle_gamma   90.00
#
_symmetry.space_group_name_H-M   'P 1'
#
loop_
_entity.id
_entity.type
_entity.pdbx_description
1 polymer ?
#
loop_
_entity_poly.entity_id
_entity_poly.type
_entity_poly.pdbx_seq_one_letter_code
_entity_poly.pdbx_strand_id
1 'polypeptide(L)'
;FPNFSFLDAPFNLQYYRPGHPETEIAYMGCRTRVIGNVYDPSREICNGRGNLSFTTINLPRLAIKARGDLDVFFEGLDRMLDLCVEQLLERFEIQCRKHVYNYPFLMGQGVWLDSDKLDWDDEVREVLRHGTLTVGFIGLAETLKALVGVHHGESEKAQVLGLEIISHMRARMDEEAAKRGLNFSLIATPAEGLSGRFVKLDRARYGSIEGITDREYYTNSFHLPF
;
A
#
# COMPACT_ATOMS: atom_id res chain seq x y z
N PHE A 1 -10.21 -19.54 -0.34
CA PHE A 1 -9.24 -20.05 0.65
C PHE A 1 -9.34 -19.22 1.93
N PRO A 2 -9.33 -19.85 3.13
CA PRO A 2 -9.25 -19.10 4.37
C PRO A 2 -7.91 -18.37 4.44
N ASN A 3 -7.94 -17.13 4.94
CA ASN A 3 -6.73 -16.35 5.19
C ASN A 3 -6.37 -16.49 6.68
N PHE A 4 -5.21 -17.10 6.95
CA PHE A 4 -4.71 -17.27 8.31
C PHE A 4 -3.61 -16.26 8.60
N SER A 5 -3.74 -15.54 9.72
CA SER A 5 -2.72 -14.65 10.25
C SER A 5 -2.15 -15.29 11.53
N PHE A 6 -0.87 -15.61 11.49
CA PHE A 6 -0.16 -16.20 12.63
C PHE A 6 0.40 -15.09 13.51
N LEU A 7 -0.36 -14.70 14.55
CA LEU A 7 0.05 -13.63 15.47
C LEU A 7 1.26 -14.01 16.33
N ASP A 8 1.43 -15.30 16.59
CA ASP A 8 2.51 -15.89 17.37
C ASP A 8 3.78 -16.22 16.54
N ALA A 9 3.81 -15.84 15.26
CA ALA A 9 5.00 -16.00 14.44
C ALA A 9 6.18 -15.16 15.00
N PRO A 10 7.44 -15.63 14.92
CA PRO A 10 8.59 -14.94 15.50
C PRO A 10 8.75 -13.50 15.05
N PHE A 11 8.45 -13.20 13.79
CA PHE A 11 8.50 -11.84 13.25
C PHE A 11 7.40 -10.90 13.81
N ASN A 12 6.37 -11.43 14.44
CA ASN A 12 5.38 -10.68 15.19
C ASN A 12 5.78 -10.55 16.66
N LEU A 13 6.20 -11.65 17.27
CA LEU A 13 6.54 -11.71 18.70
C LEU A 13 7.73 -10.80 19.07
N GLN A 14 8.59 -10.44 18.12
CA GLN A 14 9.71 -9.51 18.38
C GLN A 14 9.25 -8.13 18.89
N TYR A 15 8.00 -7.74 18.64
CA TYR A 15 7.43 -6.46 19.08
C TYR A 15 6.59 -6.59 20.35
N TYR A 16 6.20 -7.81 20.70
CA TYR A 16 5.35 -8.07 21.85
C TYR A 16 6.13 -7.92 23.18
N ARG A 17 5.54 -7.22 24.13
CA ARG A 17 6.06 -7.07 25.50
C ARG A 17 5.03 -7.60 26.48
N PRO A 18 5.34 -8.65 27.29
CA PRO A 18 4.44 -9.14 28.32
C PRO A 18 4.00 -8.05 29.30
N GLY A 19 2.71 -7.97 29.58
CA GLY A 19 2.12 -6.92 30.41
C GLY A 19 1.80 -5.62 29.69
N HIS A 20 2.09 -5.53 28.38
CA HIS A 20 1.83 -4.39 27.51
C HIS A 20 0.94 -4.79 26.35
N PRO A 21 -0.39 -4.93 26.54
CA PRO A 21 -1.31 -5.41 25.50
C PRO A 21 -1.35 -4.50 24.26
N GLU A 22 -1.00 -3.22 24.41
CA GLU A 22 -0.86 -2.30 23.28
C GLU A 22 0.23 -2.70 22.28
N THR A 23 1.16 -3.57 22.67
CA THR A 23 2.24 -4.08 21.82
C THR A 23 1.85 -5.35 21.06
N GLU A 24 0.66 -5.90 21.30
CA GLU A 24 0.15 -7.00 20.48
C GLU A 24 -0.02 -6.59 19.04
N ILE A 25 0.36 -7.50 18.14
CA ILE A 25 0.25 -7.27 16.70
C ILE A 25 -1.19 -7.53 16.25
N ALA A 26 -1.76 -6.53 15.58
CA ALA A 26 -3.04 -6.65 14.89
C ALA A 26 -2.87 -6.47 13.38
N TYR A 27 -3.56 -7.29 12.60
CA TYR A 27 -3.63 -7.12 11.16
C TYR A 27 -4.88 -6.32 10.78
N MET A 28 -4.68 -5.30 9.96
CA MET A 28 -5.78 -4.56 9.34
C MET A 28 -6.25 -5.30 8.09
N GLY A 29 -7.53 -5.61 8.05
CA GLY A 29 -8.08 -6.43 6.97
C GLY A 29 -7.40 -7.79 6.91
N CYS A 30 -6.96 -8.22 5.71
CA CYS A 30 -6.45 -9.58 5.51
C CYS A 30 -4.96 -9.74 5.82
N ARG A 31 -4.13 -8.71 5.64
CA ARG A 31 -2.66 -8.87 5.55
C ARG A 31 -1.84 -7.65 5.95
N THR A 32 -2.46 -6.51 6.14
CA THR A 32 -1.73 -5.28 6.42
C THR A 32 -1.39 -5.18 7.90
N ARG A 33 -0.12 -5.04 8.19
CA ARG A 33 0.42 -4.79 9.51
C ARG A 33 1.19 -3.47 9.49
N VAL A 34 0.80 -2.53 10.31
CA VAL A 34 1.48 -1.24 10.46
C VAL A 34 2.01 -1.13 11.88
N ILE A 35 3.31 -1.00 12.03
CA ILE A 35 3.97 -0.86 13.34
C ILE A 35 4.68 0.49 13.40
N GLY A 36 5.53 0.81 12.41
CA GLY A 36 6.28 2.05 12.36
C GLY A 36 5.39 3.29 12.48
N ASN A 37 5.80 4.26 13.28
CA ASN A 37 5.10 5.51 13.48
C ASN A 37 6.06 6.68 13.36
N VAL A 38 6.21 7.22 12.16
CA VAL A 38 7.13 8.34 11.88
C VAL A 38 6.71 9.60 12.63
N TYR A 39 5.40 9.79 12.82
CA TYR A 39 4.85 10.91 13.58
C TYR A 39 5.21 10.82 15.08
N ASP A 40 5.15 9.61 15.63
CA ASP A 40 5.49 9.35 17.04
C ASP A 40 6.31 8.05 17.18
N PRO A 41 7.65 8.14 17.01
CA PRO A 41 8.50 6.97 17.08
C PRO A 41 8.55 6.28 18.46
N SER A 42 8.02 6.91 19.51
CA SER A 42 7.91 6.30 20.83
C SER A 42 6.76 5.28 20.92
N ARG A 43 5.81 5.31 19.98
CA ARG A 43 4.63 4.45 19.91
C ARG A 43 4.53 3.69 18.59
N GLU A 44 5.49 2.78 18.38
CA GLU A 44 5.48 1.82 17.27
C GLU A 44 4.60 0.62 17.63
N ILE A 45 3.29 0.85 17.62
CA ILE A 45 2.25 -0.12 17.95
C ILE A 45 1.23 -0.27 16.82
N CYS A 46 0.50 -1.38 16.77
CA CYS A 46 -0.59 -1.59 15.81
C CYS A 46 -1.94 -1.10 16.32
N ASN A 47 -2.18 -1.15 17.63
CA ASN A 47 -3.47 -0.84 18.24
C ASN A 47 -3.82 0.65 18.10
N GLY A 48 -5.10 0.94 17.87
CA GLY A 48 -5.61 2.30 17.75
C GLY A 48 -5.14 3.05 16.50
N ARG A 49 -4.59 2.35 15.50
CA ARG A 49 -4.08 2.92 14.25
C ARG A 49 -4.66 2.19 13.04
N GLY A 50 -4.57 2.79 11.86
CA GLY A 50 -5.08 2.17 10.65
C GLY A 50 -4.64 2.87 9.36
N ASN A 51 -5.03 2.30 8.22
CA ASN A 51 -4.87 2.95 6.93
C ASN A 51 -5.95 4.01 6.75
N LEU A 52 -5.54 5.24 6.46
CA LEU A 52 -6.44 6.36 6.16
C LEU A 52 -6.92 6.30 4.72
N SER A 53 -6.00 6.02 3.81
CA SER A 53 -6.29 5.96 2.39
C SER A 53 -5.21 5.16 1.67
N PHE A 54 -5.58 4.59 0.52
CA PHE A 54 -4.62 3.98 -0.38
C PHE A 54 -4.98 4.25 -1.85
N THR A 55 -3.95 4.25 -2.70
CA THR A 55 -4.06 4.40 -4.15
C THR A 55 -3.20 3.33 -4.81
N THR A 56 -3.73 2.65 -5.83
CA THR A 56 -3.06 1.50 -6.44
C THR A 56 -2.60 1.80 -7.87
N ILE A 57 -1.33 1.54 -8.13
CA ILE A 57 -0.68 1.72 -9.44
C ILE A 57 -0.90 0.49 -10.32
N ASN A 58 -1.30 0.71 -11.57
CA ASN A 58 -1.31 -0.28 -12.62
C ASN A 58 0.10 -0.38 -13.25
N LEU A 59 0.98 -1.20 -12.68
CA LEU A 59 2.35 -1.36 -13.18
C LEU A 59 2.41 -1.90 -14.62
N PRO A 60 1.61 -2.91 -15.04
CA PRO A 60 1.62 -3.42 -16.41
C PRO A 60 1.40 -2.34 -17.46
N ARG A 61 0.51 -1.38 -17.18
CA ARG A 61 0.28 -0.26 -18.13
C ARG A 61 1.51 0.59 -18.34
N LEU A 62 2.30 0.83 -17.31
CA LEU A 62 3.55 1.57 -17.43
C LEU A 62 4.56 0.79 -18.27
N ALA A 63 4.68 -0.51 -18.05
CA ALA A 63 5.58 -1.39 -18.78
C ALA A 63 5.18 -1.53 -20.27
N ILE A 64 3.89 -1.69 -20.57
CA ILE A 64 3.39 -1.72 -21.97
C ILE A 64 3.76 -0.42 -22.69
N LYS A 65 3.61 0.72 -22.02
CA LYS A 65 3.96 2.03 -22.58
C LYS A 65 5.47 2.21 -22.78
N ALA A 66 6.28 1.65 -21.91
CA ALA A 66 7.72 1.71 -21.96
C ALA A 66 8.34 0.85 -23.07
N ARG A 67 7.62 -0.20 -23.56
CA ARG A 67 8.07 -1.05 -24.69
C ARG A 67 9.46 -1.67 -24.48
N GLY A 68 9.76 -2.10 -23.26
CA GLY A 68 11.05 -2.70 -22.90
C GLY A 68 12.15 -1.69 -22.53
N ASP A 69 11.90 -0.40 -22.62
CA ASP A 69 12.82 0.65 -22.17
C ASP A 69 12.65 0.88 -20.66
N LEU A 70 13.68 0.50 -19.88
CA LEU A 70 13.66 0.60 -18.41
C LEU A 70 13.69 2.06 -17.94
N ASP A 71 14.41 2.93 -18.60
CA ASP A 71 14.49 4.35 -18.21
C ASP A 71 13.11 5.01 -18.35
N VAL A 72 12.45 4.77 -19.48
CA VAL A 72 11.08 5.24 -19.74
C VAL A 72 10.09 4.66 -18.72
N PHE A 73 10.30 3.39 -18.33
CA PHE A 73 9.47 2.76 -17.30
C PHE A 73 9.63 3.43 -15.94
N PHE A 74 10.86 3.61 -15.45
CA PHE A 74 11.13 4.23 -14.16
C PHE A 74 10.70 5.70 -14.11
N GLU A 75 10.94 6.48 -15.17
CA GLU A 75 10.40 7.83 -15.28
C GLU A 75 8.86 7.86 -15.20
N GLY A 76 8.21 6.91 -15.88
CA GLY A 76 6.76 6.75 -15.82
C GLY A 76 6.25 6.37 -14.42
N LEU A 77 7.01 5.52 -13.74
CA LEU A 77 6.74 5.09 -12.36
C LEU A 77 6.87 6.27 -11.39
N ASP A 78 7.93 7.07 -11.49
CA ASP A 78 8.15 8.24 -10.64
C ASP A 78 7.03 9.26 -10.79
N ARG A 79 6.63 9.59 -12.02
CA ARG A 79 5.47 10.47 -12.25
C ARG A 79 4.17 9.91 -11.63
N MET A 80 4.02 8.60 -11.64
CA MET A 80 2.84 7.97 -11.04
C MET A 80 2.91 7.97 -9.51
N LEU A 81 4.10 7.80 -8.93
CA LEU A 81 4.33 7.92 -7.50
C LEU A 81 4.04 9.35 -7.01
N ASP A 82 4.50 10.38 -7.75
CA ASP A 82 4.17 11.78 -7.46
C ASP A 82 2.65 12.00 -7.40
N LEU A 83 1.93 11.55 -8.42
CA LEU A 83 0.48 11.66 -8.48
C LEU A 83 -0.22 10.92 -7.32
N CYS A 84 0.29 9.72 -6.95
CA CYS A 84 -0.26 8.97 -5.82
C CYS A 84 -0.05 9.70 -4.50
N VAL A 85 1.13 10.26 -4.28
CA VAL A 85 1.45 11.04 -3.08
C VAL A 85 0.56 12.27 -2.98
N GLU A 86 0.43 13.05 -4.07
CA GLU A 86 -0.45 14.23 -4.11
C GLU A 86 -1.90 13.86 -3.77
N GLN A 87 -2.41 12.80 -4.38
CA GLN A 87 -3.77 12.31 -4.15
C GLN A 87 -4.00 11.84 -2.71
N LEU A 88 -3.02 11.16 -2.11
CA LEU A 88 -3.10 10.71 -0.73
C LEU A 88 -3.08 11.90 0.25
N LEU A 89 -2.26 12.91 -0.01
CA LEU A 89 -2.20 14.13 0.79
C LEU A 89 -3.49 14.95 0.70
N GLU A 90 -4.07 15.08 -0.50
CA GLU A 90 -5.34 15.77 -0.67
C GLU A 90 -6.45 15.08 0.15
N ARG A 91 -6.52 13.75 0.09
CA ARG A 91 -7.48 12.97 0.90
C ARG A 91 -7.21 13.09 2.40
N PHE A 92 -5.95 13.12 2.80
CA PHE A 92 -5.57 13.35 4.19
C PHE A 92 -6.08 14.70 4.68
N GLU A 93 -5.85 15.78 3.91
CA GLU A 93 -6.34 17.11 4.25
C GLU A 93 -7.88 17.20 4.33
N ILE A 94 -8.59 16.49 3.43
CA ILE A 94 -10.06 16.41 3.49
C ILE A 94 -10.51 15.70 4.78
N GLN A 95 -9.82 14.62 5.17
CA GLN A 95 -10.14 13.87 6.39
C GLN A 95 -9.81 14.68 7.64
N CYS A 96 -8.69 15.41 7.64
CA CYS A 96 -8.25 16.23 8.77
C CYS A 96 -9.22 17.34 9.16
N ARG A 97 -10.04 17.84 8.22
CA ARG A 97 -11.08 18.84 8.45
C ARG A 97 -12.38 18.25 9.00
N LYS A 98 -12.42 16.96 9.26
CA LYS A 98 -13.53 16.30 9.92
C LYS A 98 -13.41 16.44 11.42
N HIS A 99 -14.53 16.31 12.11
CA HIS A 99 -14.63 16.41 13.56
C HIS A 99 -14.88 15.02 14.18
N VAL A 100 -14.67 14.91 15.49
CA VAL A 100 -14.91 13.68 16.24
C VAL A 100 -16.32 13.12 15.98
N TYR A 101 -17.34 13.98 15.94
CA TYR A 101 -18.72 13.56 15.65
C TYR A 101 -18.94 12.91 14.28
N ASN A 102 -18.04 13.11 13.31
CA ASN A 102 -18.11 12.42 12.02
C ASN A 102 -17.63 10.94 12.13
N TYR A 103 -16.95 10.60 13.22
CA TYR A 103 -16.42 9.27 13.52
C TYR A 103 -16.82 8.82 14.93
N PRO A 104 -18.13 8.71 15.24
CA PRO A 104 -18.63 8.55 16.62
C PRO A 104 -18.10 7.29 17.29
N PHE A 105 -17.85 6.21 16.55
CA PHE A 105 -17.26 5.00 17.09
C PHE A 105 -15.73 5.12 17.20
N LEU A 106 -15.06 5.44 16.12
CA LEU A 106 -13.61 5.38 16.03
C LEU A 106 -12.93 6.44 16.92
N MET A 107 -13.44 7.66 16.85
CA MET A 107 -12.91 8.82 17.58
C MET A 107 -13.70 9.09 18.88
N GLY A 108 -15.02 9.06 18.80
CA GLY A 108 -15.88 9.40 19.94
C GLY A 108 -15.87 8.38 21.08
N GLN A 109 -15.40 7.15 20.86
CA GLN A 109 -15.23 6.12 21.91
C GLN A 109 -13.75 5.86 22.26
N GLY A 110 -12.82 6.69 21.80
CA GLY A 110 -11.39 6.54 22.12
C GLY A 110 -10.73 5.32 21.50
N VAL A 111 -11.28 4.75 20.41
CA VAL A 111 -10.71 3.56 19.73
C VAL A 111 -9.46 3.92 18.94
N TRP A 112 -9.46 5.10 18.32
CA TRP A 112 -8.28 5.60 17.62
C TRP A 112 -7.28 6.21 18.59
N LEU A 113 -6.00 6.00 18.35
CA LEU A 113 -4.91 6.46 19.22
C LEU A 113 -5.01 7.97 19.47
N ASP A 114 -5.00 8.35 20.75
CA ASP A 114 -5.14 9.72 21.26
C ASP A 114 -6.51 10.40 21.02
N SER A 115 -7.48 9.71 20.43
CA SER A 115 -8.81 10.32 20.20
C SER A 115 -9.60 10.58 21.49
N ASP A 116 -9.23 9.91 22.59
CA ASP A 116 -9.75 10.17 23.94
C ASP A 116 -9.34 11.55 24.51
N LYS A 117 -8.41 12.24 23.86
CA LYS A 117 -7.95 13.60 24.21
C LYS A 117 -8.74 14.70 23.50
N LEU A 118 -9.63 14.32 22.58
CA LEU A 118 -10.40 15.26 21.76
C LEU A 118 -11.82 15.41 22.27
N ASP A 119 -12.36 16.62 22.22
CA ASP A 119 -13.77 16.89 22.44
C ASP A 119 -14.60 16.58 21.19
N TRP A 120 -15.93 16.46 21.35
CA TRP A 120 -16.88 16.06 20.32
C TRP A 120 -16.83 16.92 19.03
N ASP A 121 -16.58 18.22 19.21
CA ASP A 121 -16.53 19.21 18.13
C ASP A 121 -15.10 19.51 17.65
N ASP A 122 -14.07 18.80 18.14
CA ASP A 122 -12.70 19.01 17.69
C ASP A 122 -12.43 18.41 16.32
N GLU A 123 -11.54 19.04 15.55
CA GLU A 123 -10.99 18.47 14.33
C GLU A 123 -10.07 17.27 14.67
N VAL A 124 -10.11 16.23 13.84
CA VAL A 124 -9.35 14.99 14.06
C VAL A 124 -7.91 15.04 13.52
N ARG A 125 -7.43 16.18 13.06
CA ARG A 125 -6.14 16.37 12.38
C ARG A 125 -4.96 15.74 13.12
N GLU A 126 -4.80 16.07 14.39
CA GLU A 126 -3.60 15.63 15.15
C GLU A 126 -3.58 14.11 15.34
N VAL A 127 -4.72 13.51 15.63
CA VAL A 127 -4.80 12.06 15.85
C VAL A 127 -4.72 11.26 14.55
N LEU A 128 -5.17 11.82 13.42
CA LEU A 128 -5.04 11.17 12.11
C LEU A 128 -3.58 11.02 11.65
N ARG A 129 -2.64 11.80 12.17
CA ARG A 129 -1.21 11.67 11.88
C ARG A 129 -0.63 10.32 12.31
N HIS A 130 -1.28 9.61 13.22
CA HIS A 130 -0.93 8.23 13.56
C HIS A 130 -1.33 7.21 12.48
N GLY A 131 -2.20 7.58 11.57
CA GLY A 131 -2.66 6.74 10.46
C GLY A 131 -1.65 6.65 9.33
N THR A 132 -1.89 5.74 8.40
CA THR A 132 -0.98 5.45 7.29
C THR A 132 -1.62 5.80 5.94
N LEU A 133 -0.84 6.43 5.08
CA LEU A 133 -1.14 6.67 3.68
C LEU A 133 -0.40 5.61 2.85
N THR A 134 -1.13 4.85 2.03
CA THR A 134 -0.56 3.66 1.41
C THR A 134 -0.60 3.76 -0.12
N VAL A 135 0.56 3.60 -0.76
CA VAL A 135 0.65 3.33 -2.18
C VAL A 135 0.60 1.82 -2.40
N GLY A 136 -0.26 1.38 -3.29
CA GLY A 136 -0.37 -0.01 -3.69
C GLY A 136 0.09 -0.24 -5.12
N PHE A 137 0.35 -1.48 -5.48
CA PHE A 137 0.62 -1.89 -6.85
C PHE A 137 -0.04 -3.21 -7.19
N ILE A 138 -0.28 -3.43 -8.47
CA ILE A 138 -0.83 -4.66 -9.06
C ILE A 138 0.00 -4.99 -10.30
N GLY A 139 0.18 -6.29 -10.59
CA GLY A 139 0.67 -6.76 -11.87
C GLY A 139 2.19 -6.78 -12.03
N LEU A 140 2.95 -7.05 -10.97
CA LEU A 140 4.41 -7.11 -11.08
C LEU A 140 4.88 -8.18 -12.08
N ALA A 141 4.23 -9.35 -12.12
CA ALA A 141 4.59 -10.41 -13.06
C ALA A 141 4.37 -9.98 -14.53
N GLU A 142 3.22 -9.39 -14.83
CA GLU A 142 2.89 -8.89 -16.16
C GLU A 142 3.76 -7.72 -16.55
N THR A 143 4.17 -6.90 -15.59
CA THR A 143 5.13 -5.81 -15.78
C THR A 143 6.48 -6.35 -16.24
N LEU A 144 7.01 -7.35 -15.57
CA LEU A 144 8.28 -7.98 -15.94
C LEU A 144 8.17 -8.68 -17.30
N LYS A 145 7.06 -9.37 -17.59
CA LYS A 145 6.81 -9.91 -18.93
C LYS A 145 6.81 -8.84 -20.03
N ALA A 146 6.21 -7.69 -19.76
CA ALA A 146 6.20 -6.58 -20.72
C ALA A 146 7.58 -5.92 -20.91
N LEU A 147 8.43 -5.92 -19.89
CA LEU A 147 9.75 -5.29 -19.92
C LEU A 147 10.84 -6.23 -20.46
N VAL A 148 10.83 -7.50 -20.02
CA VAL A 148 11.96 -8.43 -20.26
C VAL A 148 11.53 -9.82 -20.78
N GLY A 149 10.24 -10.01 -21.07
CA GLY A 149 9.70 -11.22 -21.70
C GLY A 149 9.37 -12.38 -20.73
N VAL A 150 9.84 -12.31 -19.48
CA VAL A 150 9.67 -13.34 -18.45
C VAL A 150 9.32 -12.71 -17.10
N HIS A 151 8.62 -13.45 -16.21
CA HIS A 151 8.31 -12.94 -14.89
C HIS A 151 9.25 -13.49 -13.80
N HIS A 152 9.13 -12.96 -12.59
CA HIS A 152 10.01 -13.27 -11.44
C HIS A 152 10.00 -14.73 -10.99
N GLY A 153 9.00 -15.54 -11.37
CA GLY A 153 8.98 -16.98 -11.12
C GLY A 153 9.67 -17.81 -12.20
N GLU A 154 10.04 -17.23 -13.34
CA GLU A 154 10.66 -17.90 -14.49
C GLU A 154 12.17 -17.63 -14.60
N SER A 155 12.66 -16.54 -14.00
CA SER A 155 14.05 -16.11 -14.15
C SER A 155 14.55 -15.34 -12.93
N GLU A 156 15.76 -15.67 -12.46
CA GLU A 156 16.45 -14.94 -11.39
C GLU A 156 16.70 -13.46 -11.79
N LYS A 157 17.04 -13.21 -13.06
CA LYS A 157 17.23 -11.82 -13.54
C LYS A 157 15.92 -11.02 -13.47
N ALA A 158 14.79 -11.62 -13.83
CA ALA A 158 13.50 -10.98 -13.71
C ALA A 158 13.12 -10.79 -12.22
N GLN A 159 13.48 -11.71 -11.34
CA GLN A 159 13.28 -11.55 -9.91
C GLN A 159 14.08 -10.36 -9.35
N VAL A 160 15.35 -10.22 -9.74
CA VAL A 160 16.19 -9.08 -9.34
C VAL A 160 15.57 -7.77 -9.80
N LEU A 161 15.14 -7.66 -11.07
CA LEU A 161 14.46 -6.47 -11.59
C LEU A 161 13.14 -6.21 -10.82
N GLY A 162 12.39 -7.24 -10.51
CA GLY A 162 11.16 -7.12 -9.70
C GLY A 162 11.44 -6.55 -8.31
N LEU A 163 12.50 -7.01 -7.65
CA LEU A 163 12.95 -6.47 -6.36
C LEU A 163 13.45 -5.03 -6.49
N GLU A 164 14.13 -4.67 -7.57
CA GLU A 164 14.56 -3.30 -7.86
C GLU A 164 13.37 -2.35 -7.99
N ILE A 165 12.35 -2.72 -8.76
CA ILE A 165 11.11 -1.94 -8.90
C ILE A 165 10.44 -1.72 -7.54
N ILE A 166 10.29 -2.78 -6.74
CA ILE A 166 9.65 -2.69 -5.42
C ILE A 166 10.50 -1.86 -4.45
N SER A 167 11.82 -2.03 -4.47
CA SER A 167 12.75 -1.25 -3.63
C SER A 167 12.72 0.24 -3.98
N HIS A 168 12.65 0.58 -5.27
CA HIS A 168 12.50 1.95 -5.74
C HIS A 168 11.20 2.60 -5.20
N MET A 169 10.08 1.91 -5.34
CA MET A 169 8.79 2.36 -4.81
C MET A 169 8.82 2.51 -3.28
N ARG A 170 9.46 1.56 -2.58
CA ARG A 170 9.58 1.58 -1.13
C ARG A 170 10.44 2.74 -0.65
N ALA A 171 11.61 2.95 -1.25
CA ALA A 171 12.50 4.06 -0.93
C ALA A 171 11.78 5.40 -1.06
N ARG A 172 10.99 5.57 -2.13
CA ARG A 172 10.19 6.78 -2.33
C ARG A 172 9.16 6.98 -1.21
N MET A 173 8.51 5.93 -0.73
CA MET A 173 7.56 6.05 0.39
C MET A 173 8.27 6.42 1.70
N ASP A 174 9.44 5.86 1.95
CA ASP A 174 10.25 6.17 3.13
C ASP A 174 10.75 7.64 3.09
N GLU A 175 11.15 8.15 1.92
CA GLU A 175 11.51 9.56 1.71
C GLU A 175 10.32 10.50 1.97
N GLU A 176 9.14 10.20 1.44
CA GLU A 176 7.94 11.00 1.67
C GLU A 176 7.53 10.99 3.15
N ALA A 177 7.67 9.85 3.81
CA ALA A 177 7.41 9.75 5.25
C ALA A 177 8.35 10.65 6.06
N ALA A 178 9.65 10.58 5.80
CA ALA A 178 10.66 11.39 6.48
C ALA A 178 10.46 12.90 6.20
N LYS A 179 10.20 13.27 4.95
CA LYS A 179 10.01 14.66 4.51
C LYS A 179 8.78 15.31 5.14
N ARG A 180 7.71 14.55 5.36
CA ARG A 180 6.41 15.11 5.77
C ARG A 180 6.06 14.84 7.24
N GLY A 181 6.79 13.96 7.92
CA GLY A 181 6.45 13.51 9.27
C GLY A 181 5.10 12.78 9.33
N LEU A 182 4.75 12.08 8.26
CA LEU A 182 3.54 11.27 8.11
C LEU A 182 3.90 9.82 7.78
N ASN A 183 3.03 8.89 8.11
CA ASN A 183 3.27 7.49 7.81
C ASN A 183 2.87 7.17 6.37
N PHE A 184 3.85 6.84 5.53
CA PHE A 184 3.64 6.28 4.20
C PHE A 184 4.04 4.81 4.17
N SER A 185 3.35 4.01 3.37
CA SER A 185 3.68 2.60 3.19
C SER A 185 3.46 2.13 1.75
N LEU A 186 4.07 1.00 1.40
CA LEU A 186 3.88 0.30 0.13
C LEU A 186 3.20 -1.04 0.37
N ILE A 187 2.25 -1.43 -0.48
CA ILE A 187 1.56 -2.72 -0.40
C ILE A 187 1.36 -3.35 -1.79
N ALA A 188 1.54 -4.66 -1.88
CA ALA A 188 0.97 -5.43 -2.98
C ALA A 188 -0.55 -5.53 -2.74
N THR A 189 -1.33 -4.75 -3.51
CA THR A 189 -2.76 -4.58 -3.25
C THR A 189 -3.52 -5.88 -3.53
N PRO A 190 -4.38 -6.38 -2.63
CA PRO A 190 -5.22 -7.54 -2.91
C PRO A 190 -6.29 -7.27 -3.97
N ALA A 191 -7.04 -6.22 -3.86
CA ALA A 191 -8.01 -5.60 -4.78
C ALA A 191 -8.45 -6.46 -5.99
N GLU A 192 -9.11 -7.61 -5.74
CA GLU A 192 -9.43 -8.61 -6.77
C GLU A 192 -10.26 -8.00 -7.92
N GLY A 193 -11.26 -7.18 -7.61
CA GLY A 193 -12.07 -6.51 -8.62
C GLY A 193 -11.30 -5.48 -9.45
N LEU A 194 -10.32 -4.80 -8.85
CA LEU A 194 -9.50 -3.81 -9.54
C LEU A 194 -8.49 -4.46 -10.48
N SER A 195 -7.92 -5.62 -10.11
CA SER A 195 -6.98 -6.35 -10.94
C SER A 195 -7.60 -6.77 -12.28
N GLY A 196 -8.84 -7.30 -12.25
CA GLY A 196 -9.60 -7.63 -13.46
C GLY A 196 -10.03 -6.40 -14.25
N ARG A 197 -10.39 -5.30 -13.58
CA ARG A 197 -10.72 -4.04 -14.24
C ARG A 197 -9.53 -3.45 -14.99
N PHE A 198 -8.34 -3.52 -14.43
CA PHE A 198 -7.12 -3.04 -15.08
C PHE A 198 -6.84 -3.83 -16.37
N VAL A 199 -6.93 -5.16 -16.33
CA VAL A 199 -6.78 -6.00 -17.53
C VAL A 199 -7.80 -5.59 -18.62
N LYS A 200 -9.09 -5.45 -18.26
CA LYS A 200 -10.13 -5.06 -19.23
C LYS A 200 -9.84 -3.73 -19.90
N LEU A 201 -9.42 -2.75 -19.12
CA LEU A 201 -9.07 -1.40 -19.62
C LEU A 201 -7.83 -1.43 -20.52
N ASP A 202 -6.82 -2.20 -20.14
CA ASP A 202 -5.56 -2.29 -20.90
C ASP A 202 -5.76 -3.11 -22.18
N ARG A 203 -6.51 -4.19 -22.14
CA ARG A 203 -6.89 -4.94 -23.33
C ARG A 203 -7.71 -4.10 -24.33
N ALA A 204 -8.65 -3.30 -23.84
CA ALA A 204 -9.42 -2.40 -24.70
C ALA A 204 -8.54 -1.33 -25.38
N ARG A 205 -7.47 -0.90 -24.72
CA ARG A 205 -6.59 0.17 -25.20
C ARG A 205 -5.42 -0.32 -26.05
N TYR A 206 -4.83 -1.46 -25.69
CA TYR A 206 -3.56 -1.95 -26.28
C TYR A 206 -3.73 -3.29 -27.01
N GLY A 207 -4.91 -3.87 -26.99
CA GLY A 207 -5.18 -5.19 -27.54
C GLY A 207 -4.84 -6.34 -26.59
N SER A 208 -5.02 -7.56 -27.09
CA SER A 208 -4.61 -8.78 -26.37
C SER A 208 -3.10 -8.98 -26.58
N ILE A 209 -2.35 -8.93 -25.47
CA ILE A 209 -0.90 -9.14 -25.44
C ILE A 209 -0.67 -10.42 -24.64
N GLU A 210 0.02 -11.40 -25.25
CA GLU A 210 0.28 -12.71 -24.67
C GLU A 210 1.01 -12.62 -23.32
N GLY A 211 0.46 -13.31 -22.32
CA GLY A 211 0.99 -13.33 -20.94
C GLY A 211 0.83 -12.02 -20.16
N ILE A 212 0.16 -11.01 -20.74
CA ILE A 212 -0.03 -9.71 -20.11
C ILE A 212 -1.52 -9.36 -20.04
N THR A 213 -2.17 -9.05 -21.18
CA THR A 213 -3.58 -8.63 -21.20
C THR A 213 -4.55 -9.72 -21.68
N ASP A 214 -4.10 -10.89 -22.04
CA ASP A 214 -4.88 -12.05 -22.49
C ASP A 214 -5.51 -12.87 -21.37
N ARG A 215 -5.44 -12.38 -20.13
CA ARG A 215 -5.91 -13.02 -18.90
C ARG A 215 -7.08 -12.27 -18.25
N GLU A 216 -7.69 -12.87 -17.23
CA GLU A 216 -8.85 -12.28 -16.57
C GLU A 216 -8.49 -11.20 -15.54
N TYR A 217 -7.30 -11.32 -14.92
CA TYR A 217 -6.79 -10.40 -13.89
C TYR A 217 -5.26 -10.28 -13.96
N TYR A 218 -4.74 -9.18 -13.46
CA TYR A 218 -3.30 -9.05 -13.17
C TYR A 218 -2.96 -9.66 -11.83
N THR A 219 -1.72 -10.12 -11.70
CA THR A 219 -1.20 -10.62 -10.41
C THR A 219 -1.29 -9.55 -9.34
N ASN A 220 -1.68 -9.98 -8.16
CA ASN A 220 -1.77 -9.17 -6.95
C ASN A 220 -1.35 -10.01 -5.75
N SER A 221 -1.54 -9.52 -4.52
CA SER A 221 -1.20 -10.29 -3.33
C SER A 221 -2.08 -11.54 -3.11
N PHE A 222 -3.09 -11.76 -3.93
CA PHE A 222 -4.03 -12.88 -3.86
C PHE A 222 -3.93 -13.81 -5.09
N HIS A 223 -3.84 -13.25 -6.29
CA HIS A 223 -3.73 -14.01 -7.55
C HIS A 223 -2.28 -14.15 -7.96
N LEU A 224 -1.87 -15.39 -8.20
CA LEU A 224 -0.51 -15.73 -8.64
C LEU A 224 -0.40 -15.67 -10.18
N PRO A 225 0.82 -15.47 -10.73
CA PRO A 225 1.07 -15.66 -12.15
C PRO A 225 0.98 -17.15 -12.50
N PHE A 226 0.28 -17.48 -13.58
CA PHE A 226 0.23 -18.83 -14.17
C PHE A 226 0.75 -18.76 -15.59
#